data_343674875e87307b84f4ed4385fac489
#
_entry.id   343674875e87307b84f4ed4385fac489
#
_cell.length_a   1.000
_cell.length_b   1.000
_cell.length_c   1.000
_cell.angle_alpha   90.00
_cell.angle_beta   90.00
_cell.angle_gamma   90.00
#
_symmetry.space_group_name_H-M   'P 1'
#
loop_
_entity.id
_entity.type
_entity.pdbx_description
1 polymer ?
#
loop_
_entity_poly.entity_id
_entity_poly.type
_entity_poly.pdbx_seq_one_letter_code
_entity_poly.pdbx_strand_id
1 'polypeptide(L)'
;MISDYPDTKQEVEATSRQNIHLANVFVNYERVFGKGWKINAGTNVQLSFTDNSSFTYQDKQEDLSATFAQKEKEYTAGLYAGFSKRFGKKLVLSASLSAEYNKAVIDSAGRKWTLWSGVNLYPQLNLSYTIDPSNMLQVNFSSDKKYPAYWAMSSNVSYLNVYSQVRGNPYLEPERIYMARANYILKKKYVFGLFANHHVNYIRQLYYQDTKALRAYYQSVNFDKHNTFGAMAVIPFRIGGAVSSRFVASGLLIQDEGIFIDIPFDRKKLFGQLMLFNTFTLSKKKNLSLEVNARYSAPSIQGIYDVDGIYNVSAGLVWNPIPKKLSVMLRGEDLLKGLRAKTHIDYPSQKSDMTIYSDTRSVSLTLKYTLGKMNRKNKKEIDSSRFGQ
;
A
#
# COMPACT_ATOMS: atom_id res chain seq x y z
N MET A 1 -2.28 30.37 4.32
CA MET A 1 -3.62 30.14 3.77
C MET A 1 -4.53 31.27 4.28
N ILE A 2 -5.19 31.99 3.39
CA ILE A 2 -6.12 33.08 3.75
C ILE A 2 -7.52 32.59 3.39
N SER A 3 -8.42 32.61 4.36
CA SER A 3 -9.82 32.23 4.16
C SER A 3 -10.69 33.47 4.32
N ASP A 4 -11.34 33.92 3.27
CA ASP A 4 -12.30 35.03 3.29
C ASP A 4 -13.70 34.47 3.60
N TYR A 5 -14.10 34.53 4.86
CA TYR A 5 -15.50 34.40 5.27
C TYR A 5 -16.04 35.79 5.64
N PRO A 6 -17.36 36.06 5.45
CA PRO A 6 -17.89 37.44 5.51
C PRO A 6 -17.61 38.21 6.80
N ASP A 7 -17.30 37.55 7.91
CA ASP A 7 -17.09 38.19 9.21
C ASP A 7 -15.77 37.89 9.93
N THR A 8 -14.93 37.00 9.41
CA THR A 8 -13.61 36.70 10.03
C THR A 8 -12.56 36.30 8.99
N LYS A 9 -11.63 37.18 8.76
CA LYS A 9 -10.41 36.88 7.99
C LYS A 9 -9.39 36.26 8.93
N GLN A 10 -9.15 34.96 8.85
CA GLN A 10 -8.10 34.28 9.60
C GLN A 10 -6.90 34.00 8.70
N GLU A 11 -5.74 34.42 9.14
CA GLU A 11 -4.47 34.12 8.49
C GLU A 11 -3.74 33.04 9.29
N VAL A 12 -3.43 31.90 8.65
CA VAL A 12 -2.64 30.83 9.25
C VAL A 12 -1.37 30.65 8.45
N GLU A 13 -0.23 30.86 9.12
CA GLU A 13 1.11 30.60 8.58
C GLU A 13 1.72 29.43 9.35
N ALA A 14 2.22 28.41 8.63
CA ALA A 14 2.89 27.28 9.23
C ALA A 14 4.21 26.99 8.50
N THR A 15 5.29 26.88 9.27
CA THR A 15 6.61 26.49 8.77
C THR A 15 6.99 25.16 9.39
N SER A 16 7.19 24.14 8.56
CA SER A 16 7.58 22.80 9.00
C SER A 16 8.96 22.43 8.47
N ARG A 17 9.77 21.83 9.33
CA ARG A 17 11.09 21.29 8.97
C ARG A 17 11.22 19.86 9.46
N GLN A 18 11.65 18.97 8.57
CA GLN A 18 11.97 17.59 8.88
C GLN A 18 13.37 17.26 8.37
N ASN A 19 14.24 16.81 9.26
CA ASN A 19 15.56 16.29 8.92
C ASN A 19 15.63 14.83 9.32
N ILE A 20 16.06 13.96 8.40
CA ILE A 20 16.15 12.52 8.63
C ILE A 20 17.56 12.05 8.28
N HIS A 21 18.22 11.42 9.25
CA HIS A 21 19.51 10.76 9.07
C HIS A 21 19.31 9.25 9.20
N LEU A 22 19.61 8.51 8.15
CA LEU A 22 19.45 7.07 8.09
C LEU A 22 20.79 6.41 7.80
N ALA A 23 21.18 5.47 8.64
CA ALA A 23 22.30 4.56 8.40
C ALA A 23 21.80 3.12 8.37
N ASN A 24 22.16 2.36 7.34
CA ASN A 24 21.78 0.97 7.21
C ASN A 24 22.99 0.14 6.75
N VAL A 25 23.30 -0.90 7.53
CA VAL A 25 24.34 -1.88 7.23
C VAL A 25 23.69 -3.25 7.18
N PHE A 26 23.98 -3.99 6.11
CA PHE A 26 23.51 -5.36 5.97
C PHE A 26 24.63 -6.28 5.47
N VAL A 27 24.62 -7.50 5.97
CA VAL A 27 25.52 -8.57 5.54
C VAL A 27 24.68 -9.77 5.14
N ASN A 28 24.91 -10.30 3.94
CA ASN A 28 24.21 -11.46 3.43
C ASN A 28 25.22 -12.54 3.04
N TYR A 29 24.98 -13.76 3.48
CA TYR A 29 25.71 -14.95 3.11
C TYR A 29 24.78 -15.91 2.39
N GLU A 30 25.21 -16.41 1.26
CA GLU A 30 24.49 -17.42 0.49
C GLU A 30 25.45 -18.51 0.05
N ARG A 31 25.05 -19.76 0.25
CA ARG A 31 25.81 -20.92 -0.22
C ARG A 31 24.90 -21.97 -0.84
N VAL A 32 25.33 -22.45 -1.99
CA VAL A 32 24.68 -23.58 -2.68
C VAL A 32 25.53 -24.83 -2.41
N PHE A 33 24.84 -25.87 -1.94
CA PHE A 33 25.44 -27.18 -1.68
C PHE A 33 24.95 -28.18 -2.71
N GLY A 34 25.64 -29.32 -2.81
CA GLY A 34 25.20 -30.44 -3.62
C GLY A 34 23.77 -30.89 -3.28
N LYS A 35 23.20 -31.71 -4.18
CA LYS A 35 21.84 -32.30 -4.02
C LYS A 35 20.70 -31.27 -3.91
N GLY A 36 20.89 -30.05 -4.47
CA GLY A 36 19.83 -29.01 -4.56
C GLY A 36 19.53 -28.25 -3.29
N TRP A 37 20.46 -28.21 -2.34
CA TRP A 37 20.37 -27.37 -1.15
C TRP A 37 20.97 -26.00 -1.40
N LYS A 38 20.30 -24.98 -0.87
CA LYS A 38 20.77 -23.60 -0.80
C LYS A 38 20.47 -23.08 0.60
N ILE A 39 21.46 -22.49 1.25
CA ILE A 39 21.31 -21.85 2.56
C ILE A 39 21.62 -20.37 2.39
N ASN A 40 20.87 -19.54 3.08
CA ASN A 40 21.07 -18.10 3.18
C ASN A 40 20.95 -17.66 4.64
N ALA A 41 21.79 -16.74 5.04
CA ALA A 41 21.77 -16.11 6.36
C ALA A 41 22.29 -14.69 6.26
N GLY A 42 21.93 -13.84 7.20
CA GLY A 42 22.44 -12.49 7.22
C GLY A 42 21.96 -11.69 8.40
N THR A 43 22.45 -10.46 8.44
CA THR A 43 22.08 -9.48 9.46
C THR A 43 21.82 -8.12 8.82
N ASN A 44 20.98 -7.35 9.46
CA ASN A 44 20.68 -5.96 9.11
C ASN A 44 20.67 -5.12 10.37
N VAL A 45 21.36 -3.98 10.34
CA VAL A 45 21.33 -2.97 11.41
C VAL A 45 20.97 -1.63 10.78
N GLN A 46 19.91 -1.02 11.28
CA GLN A 46 19.45 0.29 10.83
C GLN A 46 19.34 1.24 12.02
N LEU A 47 19.83 2.45 11.83
CA LEU A 47 19.72 3.56 12.75
C LEU A 47 19.03 4.70 12.03
N SER A 48 18.00 5.29 12.64
CA SER A 48 17.33 6.47 12.12
C SER A 48 17.24 7.54 13.21
N PHE A 49 17.58 8.76 12.83
CA PHE A 49 17.47 9.95 13.68
C PHE A 49 16.65 10.97 12.91
N THR A 50 15.52 11.34 13.47
CA THR A 50 14.60 12.31 12.87
C THR A 50 14.46 13.51 13.79
N ASP A 51 14.56 14.71 13.22
CA ASP A 51 14.31 15.99 13.88
C ASP A 51 13.17 16.69 13.16
N ASN A 52 12.03 16.80 13.83
CA ASN A 52 10.82 17.40 13.31
C ASN A 52 10.45 18.62 14.11
N SER A 53 10.21 19.75 13.44
CA SER A 53 9.66 20.95 14.07
C SER A 53 8.60 21.58 13.17
N SER A 54 7.59 22.17 13.77
CA SER A 54 6.58 22.97 13.09
C SER A 54 6.24 24.16 13.97
N PHE A 55 6.29 25.36 13.40
CA PHE A 55 5.88 26.61 14.03
C PHE A 55 4.65 27.10 13.29
N THR A 56 3.58 27.30 14.03
CA THR A 56 2.29 27.73 13.47
C THR A 56 1.88 29.03 14.11
N TYR A 57 1.51 29.98 13.26
CA TYR A 57 1.03 31.30 13.68
C TYR A 57 -0.40 31.47 13.16
N GLN A 58 -1.28 31.96 14.03
CA GLN A 58 -2.65 32.35 13.67
C GLN A 58 -2.78 33.84 13.93
N ASP A 59 -3.16 34.62 12.91
CA ASP A 59 -3.25 36.08 12.97
C ASP A 59 -1.96 36.72 13.55
N LYS A 60 -0.79 36.19 13.13
CA LYS A 60 0.56 36.59 13.57
C LYS A 60 0.90 36.26 15.04
N GLN A 61 0.03 35.56 15.76
CA GLN A 61 0.30 35.04 17.09
C GLN A 61 0.67 33.55 17.01
N GLU A 62 1.68 33.13 17.77
CA GLU A 62 2.08 31.74 17.78
C GLU A 62 0.98 30.86 18.39
N ASP A 63 0.53 29.88 17.63
CA ASP A 63 -0.39 28.83 18.11
C ASP A 63 0.43 27.71 18.76
N LEU A 64 0.59 27.78 20.07
CA LEU A 64 1.34 26.80 20.86
C LEU A 64 0.71 25.40 20.80
N SER A 65 -0.56 25.29 20.45
CA SER A 65 -1.24 23.98 20.29
C SER A 65 -0.87 23.27 19.00
N ALA A 66 -0.43 24.02 18.00
CA ALA A 66 0.02 23.54 16.69
C ALA A 66 1.53 23.70 16.46
N THR A 67 2.26 24.31 17.42
CA THR A 67 3.72 24.43 17.41
C THR A 67 4.34 23.28 18.19
N PHE A 68 5.35 22.61 17.60
CA PHE A 68 6.06 21.51 18.27
C PHE A 68 7.49 21.37 17.77
N ALA A 69 8.33 20.76 18.62
CA ALA A 69 9.67 20.27 18.26
C ALA A 69 9.85 18.87 18.86
N GLN A 70 10.25 17.92 18.03
CA GLN A 70 10.34 16.51 18.41
C GLN A 70 11.53 15.85 17.75
N LYS A 71 12.28 15.08 18.52
CA LYS A 71 13.37 14.23 18.04
C LYS A 71 12.98 12.78 18.22
N GLU A 72 13.23 11.98 17.20
CA GLU A 72 12.97 10.55 17.24
C GLU A 72 14.23 9.77 16.90
N LYS A 73 14.46 8.69 17.65
CA LYS A 73 15.58 7.77 17.45
C LYS A 73 15.06 6.36 17.32
N GLU A 74 15.34 5.73 16.20
CA GLU A 74 14.97 4.33 15.95
C GLU A 74 16.22 3.48 15.79
N TYR A 75 16.15 2.30 16.37
CA TYR A 75 17.17 1.26 16.31
C TYR A 75 16.53 -0.04 15.86
N THR A 76 17.05 -0.61 14.80
CA THR A 76 16.62 -1.92 14.31
C THR A 76 17.84 -2.80 14.12
N ALA A 77 17.80 -4.01 14.69
CA ALA A 77 18.82 -5.02 14.47
C ALA A 77 18.15 -6.37 14.19
N GLY A 78 18.47 -6.96 13.06
CA GLY A 78 17.86 -8.19 12.58
C GLY A 78 18.87 -9.25 12.21
N LEU A 79 18.51 -10.50 12.47
CA LEU A 79 19.18 -11.70 12.00
C LEU A 79 18.19 -12.53 11.19
N TYR A 80 18.63 -13.13 10.11
CA TYR A 80 17.80 -14.09 9.41
C TYR A 80 18.60 -15.31 8.97
N ALA A 81 17.91 -16.43 8.91
CA ALA A 81 18.41 -17.66 8.32
C ALA A 81 17.32 -18.35 7.52
N GLY A 82 17.71 -19.01 6.45
CA GLY A 82 16.76 -19.71 5.60
C GLY A 82 17.45 -20.78 4.76
N PHE A 83 16.61 -21.63 4.18
CA PHE A 83 17.05 -22.65 3.24
C PHE A 83 16.09 -22.76 2.07
N SER A 84 16.60 -23.28 0.97
CA SER A 84 15.80 -23.77 -0.16
C SER A 84 16.28 -25.15 -0.55
N LYS A 85 15.34 -26.04 -0.82
CA LYS A 85 15.60 -27.42 -1.22
C LYS A 85 14.71 -27.80 -2.39
N ARG A 86 15.36 -28.39 -3.40
CA ARG A 86 14.64 -29.05 -4.49
C ARG A 86 14.62 -30.55 -4.23
N PHE A 87 13.43 -31.11 -4.15
CA PHE A 87 13.17 -32.53 -4.03
C PHE A 87 12.79 -33.11 -5.39
N GLY A 88 13.72 -33.79 -6.02
CA GLY A 88 13.55 -34.31 -7.38
C GLY A 88 13.25 -33.18 -8.38
N LYS A 89 12.36 -33.50 -9.36
CA LYS A 89 11.94 -32.55 -10.42
C LYS A 89 10.66 -31.78 -10.09
N LYS A 90 9.92 -32.20 -9.04
CA LYS A 90 8.56 -31.75 -8.81
C LYS A 90 8.38 -30.76 -7.66
N LEU A 91 9.17 -30.87 -6.58
CA LEU A 91 8.95 -30.09 -5.38
C LEU A 91 10.14 -29.16 -5.09
N VAL A 92 9.82 -27.88 -4.86
CA VAL A 92 10.74 -26.89 -4.32
C VAL A 92 10.15 -26.35 -3.03
N LEU A 93 10.92 -26.42 -1.96
CA LEU A 93 10.56 -25.88 -0.65
C LEU A 93 11.62 -24.84 -0.25
N SER A 94 11.18 -23.68 0.19
CA SER A 94 12.04 -22.66 0.79
C SER A 94 11.39 -22.18 2.07
N ALA A 95 12.19 -22.09 3.13
CA ALA A 95 11.73 -21.52 4.40
C ALA A 95 12.81 -20.59 4.96
N SER A 96 12.40 -19.53 5.61
CA SER A 96 13.29 -18.63 6.33
C SER A 96 12.61 -18.06 7.57
N LEU A 97 13.40 -17.70 8.55
CA LEU A 97 12.99 -17.00 9.76
C LEU A 97 13.89 -15.79 9.94
N SER A 98 13.27 -14.62 10.10
CA SER A 98 13.96 -13.41 10.54
C SER A 98 13.53 -13.10 11.97
N ALA A 99 14.50 -12.79 12.83
CA ALA A 99 14.29 -12.25 14.16
C ALA A 99 14.82 -10.82 14.18
N GLU A 100 13.99 -9.87 14.62
CA GLU A 100 14.34 -8.45 14.59
C GLU A 100 13.99 -7.81 15.93
N TYR A 101 14.99 -7.21 16.55
CA TYR A 101 14.81 -6.26 17.63
C TYR A 101 14.60 -4.87 17.05
N ASN A 102 13.58 -4.17 17.54
CA ASN A 102 13.36 -2.76 17.19
C ASN A 102 13.02 -1.96 18.44
N LYS A 103 13.45 -0.70 18.45
CA LYS A 103 13.18 0.26 19.52
C LYS A 103 13.06 1.66 18.91
N ALA A 104 12.02 2.38 19.30
CA ALA A 104 11.86 3.79 18.98
C ALA A 104 11.68 4.62 20.25
N VAL A 105 12.36 5.75 20.30
CA VAL A 105 12.33 6.69 21.42
C VAL A 105 12.06 8.08 20.88
N ILE A 106 11.10 8.75 21.47
CA ILE A 106 10.79 10.16 21.21
C ILE A 106 11.30 11.03 22.35
N ASP A 107 11.80 12.22 21.99
CA ASP A 107 12.12 13.33 22.88
C ASP A 107 11.35 14.56 22.37
N SER A 108 10.38 15.02 23.15
CA SER A 108 9.57 16.19 22.82
C SER A 108 9.41 17.05 24.08
N ALA A 109 9.74 18.35 23.96
CA ALA A 109 9.68 19.30 25.06
C ALA A 109 10.44 18.83 26.33
N GLY A 110 11.60 18.17 26.15
CA GLY A 110 12.43 17.67 27.25
C GLY A 110 11.91 16.40 27.92
N ARG A 111 10.77 15.85 27.45
CA ARG A 111 10.24 14.55 27.91
C ARG A 111 10.65 13.46 26.94
N LYS A 112 11.16 12.35 27.48
CA LYS A 112 11.57 11.17 26.70
C LYS A 112 10.68 9.99 27.05
N TRP A 113 10.21 9.29 26.01
CA TRP A 113 9.50 8.02 26.21
C TRP A 113 9.80 7.05 25.07
N THR A 114 9.66 5.77 25.37
CA THR A 114 9.79 4.71 24.39
C THR A 114 8.43 4.49 23.74
N LEU A 115 8.37 4.57 22.40
CA LEU A 115 7.17 4.27 21.65
C LEU A 115 6.94 2.77 21.57
N TRP A 116 7.95 2.04 21.14
CA TRP A 116 7.96 0.58 21.12
C TRP A 116 9.37 0.05 21.36
N SER A 117 9.42 -1.16 21.89
CA SER A 117 10.66 -1.91 22.06
C SER A 117 10.33 -3.39 22.13
N GLY A 118 10.97 -4.22 21.33
CA GLY A 118 10.74 -5.65 21.37
C GLY A 118 11.41 -6.44 20.26
N VAL A 119 11.33 -7.75 20.38
CA VAL A 119 11.78 -8.70 19.36
C VAL A 119 10.56 -9.25 18.62
N ASN A 120 10.61 -9.22 17.31
CA ASN A 120 9.57 -9.77 16.43
C ASN A 120 10.16 -10.85 15.52
N LEU A 121 9.36 -11.87 15.24
CA LEU A 121 9.73 -12.98 14.37
C LEU A 121 8.94 -12.88 13.06
N TYR A 122 9.64 -13.05 11.95
CA TYR A 122 9.06 -12.99 10.62
C TYR A 122 9.35 -14.28 9.84
N PRO A 123 8.53 -15.33 10.01
CA PRO A 123 8.63 -16.56 9.24
C PRO A 123 8.17 -16.36 7.80
N GLN A 124 8.81 -17.08 6.88
CA GLN A 124 8.42 -17.17 5.48
C GLN A 124 8.51 -18.62 5.02
N LEU A 125 7.55 -19.05 4.23
CA LEU A 125 7.49 -20.39 3.63
C LEU A 125 7.03 -20.27 2.19
N ASN A 126 7.75 -20.91 1.27
CA ASN A 126 7.36 -21.02 -0.12
C ASN A 126 7.45 -22.48 -0.55
N LEU A 127 6.37 -23.03 -1.05
CA LEU A 127 6.27 -24.36 -1.61
C LEU A 127 5.78 -24.28 -3.04
N SER A 128 6.47 -24.92 -3.95
CA SER A 128 6.06 -25.05 -5.35
C SER A 128 6.08 -26.52 -5.72
N TYR A 129 4.92 -27.08 -6.05
CA TYR A 129 4.76 -28.47 -6.44
C TYR A 129 4.27 -28.58 -7.88
N THR A 130 5.10 -29.12 -8.75
CA THR A 130 4.76 -29.44 -10.14
C THR A 130 4.05 -30.80 -10.17
N ILE A 131 2.74 -30.78 -10.30
CA ILE A 131 1.91 -31.99 -10.37
C ILE A 131 2.27 -32.75 -11.63
N ASP A 132 2.21 -32.05 -12.75
CA ASP A 132 2.59 -32.50 -14.08
C ASP A 132 3.14 -31.30 -14.90
N PRO A 133 3.63 -31.50 -16.16
CA PRO A 133 4.20 -30.41 -16.97
C PRO A 133 3.25 -29.22 -17.23
N SER A 134 1.94 -29.36 -17.01
CA SER A 134 0.94 -28.33 -17.25
C SER A 134 0.32 -27.76 -15.98
N ASN A 135 0.46 -28.44 -14.84
CA ASN A 135 -0.24 -28.10 -13.60
C ASN A 135 0.72 -27.94 -12.44
N MET A 136 0.53 -26.88 -11.67
CA MET A 136 1.40 -26.52 -10.53
C MET A 136 0.55 -26.01 -9.36
N LEU A 137 0.91 -26.40 -8.16
CA LEU A 137 0.44 -25.83 -6.90
C LEU A 137 1.55 -25.00 -6.27
N GLN A 138 1.20 -23.79 -5.86
CA GLN A 138 2.10 -22.90 -5.12
C GLN A 138 1.43 -22.52 -3.80
N VAL A 139 2.14 -22.67 -2.70
CA VAL A 139 1.72 -22.23 -1.37
C VAL A 139 2.79 -21.29 -0.82
N ASN A 140 2.36 -20.11 -0.39
CA ASN A 140 3.21 -19.10 0.18
C ASN A 140 2.64 -18.68 1.54
N PHE A 141 3.50 -18.58 2.52
CA PHE A 141 3.24 -17.87 3.76
C PHE A 141 4.36 -16.87 3.97
N SER A 142 4.00 -15.63 4.28
CA SER A 142 4.97 -14.60 4.60
C SER A 142 4.47 -13.74 5.75
N SER A 143 5.39 -13.25 6.53
CA SER A 143 5.14 -12.21 7.50
C SER A 143 6.03 -11.01 7.23
N ASP A 144 5.51 -9.83 7.53
CA ASP A 144 6.17 -8.55 7.29
C ASP A 144 5.72 -7.52 8.33
N LYS A 145 6.30 -6.35 8.28
CA LYS A 145 6.00 -5.21 9.12
C LYS A 145 5.86 -3.96 8.28
N LYS A 146 5.13 -3.00 8.82
CA LYS A 146 5.06 -1.65 8.29
C LYS A 146 5.18 -0.66 9.45
N TYR A 147 6.22 0.16 9.42
CA TYR A 147 6.37 1.24 10.39
C TYR A 147 5.49 2.42 10.01
N PRO A 148 4.96 3.17 10.98
CA PRO A 148 4.27 4.42 10.70
C PRO A 148 5.19 5.42 9.98
N ALA A 149 4.61 6.29 9.17
CA ALA A 149 5.35 7.39 8.58
C ALA A 149 5.74 8.41 9.67
N TYR A 150 6.91 9.02 9.56
CA TYR A 150 7.40 9.97 10.58
C TYR A 150 6.47 11.16 10.80
N TRP A 151 5.87 11.69 9.73
CA TRP A 151 4.88 12.76 9.84
C TRP A 151 3.62 12.33 10.61
N ALA A 152 3.22 11.07 10.50
CA ALA A 152 2.04 10.55 11.18
C ALA A 152 2.26 10.33 12.68
N MET A 153 3.52 10.12 13.10
CA MET A 153 3.92 9.99 14.50
C MET A 153 4.29 11.33 15.16
N SER A 154 4.42 12.38 14.38
CA SER A 154 4.71 13.70 14.95
C SER A 154 3.49 14.20 15.75
N SER A 155 3.72 15.09 16.71
CA SER A 155 2.64 15.80 17.41
C SER A 155 2.08 16.97 16.58
N ASN A 156 2.28 16.94 15.27
CA ASN A 156 1.94 18.03 14.37
C ASN A 156 0.43 18.17 14.16
N VAL A 157 -0.02 19.41 14.09
CA VAL A 157 -1.34 19.81 13.59
C VAL A 157 -1.12 20.64 12.33
N SER A 158 -1.52 20.09 11.18
CA SER A 158 -1.47 20.79 9.89
C SER A 158 -2.88 21.23 9.49
N TYR A 159 -3.07 22.52 9.25
CA TYR A 159 -4.36 23.07 8.82
C TYR A 159 -4.54 22.83 7.31
N LEU A 160 -5.63 22.15 6.93
CA LEU A 160 -6.09 22.07 5.55
C LEU A 160 -6.91 23.30 5.17
N ASN A 161 -7.69 23.79 6.14
CA ASN A 161 -8.44 25.04 6.13
C ASN A 161 -8.82 25.39 7.57
N VAL A 162 -9.60 26.46 7.79
CA VAL A 162 -10.01 26.94 9.13
C VAL A 162 -10.75 25.87 9.94
N TYR A 163 -11.49 24.97 9.26
CA TYR A 163 -12.32 23.95 9.90
C TYR A 163 -11.73 22.54 9.80
N SER A 164 -10.64 22.33 9.08
CA SER A 164 -10.08 20.99 8.83
C SER A 164 -8.59 20.93 9.09
N GLN A 165 -8.18 19.88 9.81
CA GLN A 165 -6.81 19.64 10.23
C GLN A 165 -6.37 18.21 9.92
N VAL A 166 -5.08 18.02 9.72
CA VAL A 166 -4.42 16.72 9.82
C VAL A 166 -3.64 16.71 11.11
N ARG A 167 -3.90 15.73 11.97
CA ARG A 167 -3.22 15.56 13.26
C ARG A 167 -2.32 14.33 13.22
N GLY A 168 -1.11 14.46 13.70
CA GLY A 168 -0.27 13.30 13.95
C GLY A 168 -0.73 12.54 15.19
N ASN A 169 -0.18 11.33 15.34
CA ASN A 169 -0.44 10.47 16.49
C ASN A 169 0.88 9.82 16.95
N PRO A 170 1.53 10.36 17.99
CA PRO A 170 2.80 9.85 18.49
C PRO A 170 2.71 8.46 19.14
N TYR A 171 1.50 7.92 19.32
CA TYR A 171 1.27 6.61 19.92
C TYR A 171 1.04 5.50 18.88
N LEU A 172 1.30 5.78 17.60
CA LEU A 172 1.19 4.75 16.56
C LEU A 172 2.21 3.64 16.78
N GLU A 173 1.74 2.41 16.69
CA GLU A 173 2.54 1.21 16.75
C GLU A 173 2.83 0.63 15.37
N PRO A 174 3.94 -0.08 15.18
CA PRO A 174 4.22 -0.80 13.94
C PRO A 174 3.16 -1.85 13.63
N GLU A 175 2.72 -1.87 12.40
CA GLU A 175 1.80 -2.87 11.87
C GLU A 175 2.56 -4.17 11.60
N ARG A 176 1.97 -5.32 12.00
CA ARG A 176 2.44 -6.67 11.69
C ARG A 176 1.50 -7.33 10.69
N ILE A 177 2.07 -7.93 9.67
CA ILE A 177 1.34 -8.45 8.52
C ILE A 177 1.66 -9.92 8.35
N TYR A 178 0.62 -10.76 8.28
CA TYR A 178 0.73 -12.18 7.99
C TYR A 178 -0.10 -12.49 6.75
N MET A 179 0.52 -13.10 5.75
CA MET A 179 -0.11 -13.38 4.46
C MET A 179 0.05 -14.86 4.11
N ALA A 180 -1.05 -15.52 3.81
CA ALA A 180 -1.08 -16.88 3.29
C ALA A 180 -1.74 -16.88 1.91
N ARG A 181 -1.15 -17.59 0.95
CA ARG A 181 -1.69 -17.74 -0.40
C ARG A 181 -1.48 -19.16 -0.90
N ALA A 182 -2.49 -19.73 -1.53
CA ALA A 182 -2.42 -20.99 -2.26
C ALA A 182 -2.93 -20.77 -3.67
N ASN A 183 -2.10 -21.03 -4.69
CA ASN A 183 -2.45 -20.86 -6.10
C ASN A 183 -2.35 -22.21 -6.81
N TYR A 184 -3.42 -22.59 -7.48
CA TYR A 184 -3.42 -23.71 -8.43
C TYR A 184 -3.34 -23.15 -9.85
N ILE A 185 -2.29 -23.49 -10.56
CA ILE A 185 -2.05 -23.08 -11.95
C ILE A 185 -2.41 -24.26 -12.84
N LEU A 186 -3.52 -24.12 -13.54
CA LEU A 186 -4.06 -25.13 -14.45
C LEU A 186 -3.63 -24.86 -15.91
N LYS A 187 -3.09 -25.86 -16.57
CA LYS A 187 -2.63 -25.80 -17.98
C LYS A 187 -1.66 -24.66 -18.25
N LYS A 188 -0.82 -24.29 -17.26
CA LYS A 188 0.11 -23.12 -17.32
C LYS A 188 -0.58 -21.80 -17.71
N LYS A 189 -1.89 -21.70 -17.54
CA LYS A 189 -2.69 -20.62 -18.10
C LYS A 189 -3.72 -20.05 -17.13
N TYR A 190 -4.48 -20.91 -16.48
CA TYR A 190 -5.52 -20.49 -15.54
C TYR A 190 -4.96 -20.49 -14.12
N VAL A 191 -5.29 -19.48 -13.34
CA VAL A 191 -4.87 -19.41 -11.93
C VAL A 191 -6.12 -19.33 -11.06
N PHE A 192 -6.20 -20.22 -10.08
CA PHE A 192 -7.19 -20.21 -9.03
C PHE A 192 -6.46 -20.08 -7.71
N GLY A 193 -6.80 -19.08 -6.93
CA GLY A 193 -6.10 -18.76 -5.70
C GLY A 193 -7.02 -18.59 -4.51
N LEU A 194 -6.54 -19.03 -3.34
CA LEU A 194 -7.07 -18.67 -2.03
C LEU A 194 -6.05 -17.79 -1.33
N PHE A 195 -6.50 -16.82 -0.58
CA PHE A 195 -5.62 -15.95 0.20
C PHE A 195 -6.25 -15.55 1.53
N ALA A 196 -5.40 -15.36 2.52
CA ALA A 196 -5.75 -14.80 3.81
C ALA A 196 -4.67 -13.79 4.21
N ASN A 197 -5.08 -12.61 4.66
CA ASN A 197 -4.18 -11.64 5.27
C ASN A 197 -4.71 -11.29 6.65
N HIS A 198 -3.80 -11.21 7.61
CA HIS A 198 -4.06 -10.82 8.98
C HIS A 198 -3.09 -9.70 9.36
N HIS A 199 -3.63 -8.54 9.69
CA HIS A 199 -2.88 -7.37 10.11
C HIS A 199 -3.20 -7.09 11.58
N VAL A 200 -2.16 -6.93 12.39
CA VAL A 200 -2.25 -6.48 13.79
C VAL A 200 -1.71 -5.07 13.83
N ASN A 201 -2.35 -4.19 14.57
CA ASN A 201 -2.03 -2.76 14.64
C ASN A 201 -2.09 -2.09 13.26
N TYR A 202 -3.13 -2.40 12.48
CA TYR A 202 -3.30 -1.92 11.12
C TYR A 202 -3.41 -0.40 11.06
N ILE A 203 -2.50 0.27 10.36
CA ILE A 203 -2.41 1.73 10.35
C ILE A 203 -3.32 2.30 9.26
N ARG A 204 -4.28 3.15 9.67
CA ARG A 204 -5.17 3.89 8.77
C ARG A 204 -5.42 5.31 9.25
N GLN A 205 -5.58 6.23 8.30
CA GLN A 205 -6.02 7.58 8.57
C GLN A 205 -7.54 7.62 8.51
N LEU A 206 -8.15 8.11 9.57
CA LEU A 206 -9.60 8.28 9.69
C LEU A 206 -9.95 9.76 9.87
N TYR A 207 -11.15 10.10 9.45
CA TYR A 207 -11.74 11.42 9.58
C TYR A 207 -12.66 11.46 10.79
N TYR A 208 -12.53 12.48 11.60
CA TYR A 208 -13.39 12.76 12.75
C TYR A 208 -13.93 14.19 12.68
N GLN A 209 -15.21 14.34 13.01
CA GLN A 209 -15.87 15.62 13.09
C GLN A 209 -16.17 15.93 14.56
N ASP A 210 -15.47 16.90 15.12
CA ASP A 210 -15.74 17.42 16.45
C ASP A 210 -16.86 18.46 16.36
N THR A 211 -18.06 18.05 16.72
CA THR A 211 -19.24 18.91 16.65
C THR A 211 -19.23 20.02 17.72
N LYS A 212 -18.47 19.86 18.81
CA LYS A 212 -18.34 20.88 19.87
C LYS A 212 -17.39 21.98 19.45
N ALA A 213 -16.26 21.62 18.86
CA ALA A 213 -15.27 22.57 18.37
C ALA A 213 -15.54 23.06 16.94
N LEU A 214 -16.60 22.57 16.27
CA LEU A 214 -16.93 22.84 14.86
C LEU A 214 -15.72 22.61 13.94
N ARG A 215 -14.92 21.59 14.23
CA ARG A 215 -13.70 21.25 13.49
C ARG A 215 -13.71 19.79 13.08
N ALA A 216 -13.09 19.55 11.95
CA ALA A 216 -12.83 18.19 11.46
C ALA A 216 -11.35 17.92 11.43
N TYR A 217 -10.94 16.68 11.68
CA TYR A 217 -9.55 16.30 11.54
C TYR A 217 -9.36 14.89 11.03
N TYR A 218 -8.28 14.72 10.32
CA TYR A 218 -7.79 13.43 9.89
C TYR A 218 -6.66 13.00 10.83
N GLN A 219 -6.73 11.79 11.35
CA GLN A 219 -5.69 11.24 12.22
C GLN A 219 -5.41 9.78 11.85
N SER A 220 -4.13 9.43 11.80
CA SER A 220 -3.71 8.04 11.67
C SER A 220 -3.88 7.32 13.01
N VAL A 221 -4.47 6.14 12.97
CA VAL A 221 -4.70 5.27 14.14
C VAL A 221 -4.34 3.84 13.81
N ASN A 222 -4.11 3.04 14.84
CA ASN A 222 -4.03 1.60 14.70
C ASN A 222 -5.42 0.99 14.89
N PHE A 223 -5.83 0.12 13.96
CA PHE A 223 -6.91 -0.83 14.21
C PHE A 223 -6.32 -2.03 14.94
N ASP A 224 -7.09 -2.63 15.83
CA ASP A 224 -6.66 -3.86 16.53
C ASP A 224 -6.37 -4.96 15.51
N LYS A 225 -7.27 -5.11 14.54
CA LYS A 225 -7.15 -6.09 13.45
C LYS A 225 -7.72 -5.58 12.13
N HIS A 226 -7.07 -6.00 11.06
CA HIS A 226 -7.65 -5.99 9.72
C HIS A 226 -7.43 -7.37 9.09
N ASN A 227 -8.52 -8.08 8.82
CA ASN A 227 -8.49 -9.41 8.24
C ASN A 227 -9.11 -9.40 6.85
N THR A 228 -8.48 -10.12 5.92
CA THR A 228 -9.10 -10.44 4.63
C THR A 228 -8.92 -11.91 4.33
N PHE A 229 -10.00 -12.57 3.92
CA PHE A 229 -9.98 -13.95 3.44
C PHE A 229 -10.76 -14.04 2.15
N GLY A 230 -10.17 -14.64 1.11
CA GLY A 230 -10.84 -14.65 -0.18
C GLY A 230 -10.29 -15.64 -1.18
N ALA A 231 -10.94 -15.62 -2.34
CA ALA A 231 -10.55 -16.40 -3.49
C ALA A 231 -10.42 -15.51 -4.74
N MET A 232 -9.59 -15.95 -5.67
CA MET A 232 -9.40 -15.27 -6.95
C MET A 232 -9.30 -16.27 -8.09
N ALA A 233 -9.73 -15.85 -9.29
CA ALA A 233 -9.54 -16.58 -10.53
C ALA A 233 -8.96 -15.65 -11.61
N VAL A 234 -7.97 -16.14 -12.36
CA VAL A 234 -7.43 -15.48 -13.56
C VAL A 234 -7.67 -16.40 -14.75
N ILE A 235 -8.47 -15.96 -15.68
CA ILE A 235 -8.96 -16.75 -16.82
C ILE A 235 -8.60 -16.02 -18.11
N PRO A 236 -7.42 -16.28 -18.72
CA PRO A 236 -7.10 -15.79 -20.05
C PRO A 236 -7.81 -16.63 -21.11
N PHE A 237 -8.39 -15.97 -22.13
CA PHE A 237 -9.06 -16.63 -23.25
C PHE A 237 -8.81 -15.86 -24.56
N ARG A 238 -9.10 -16.50 -25.67
CA ARG A 238 -9.03 -15.90 -27.01
C ARG A 238 -10.30 -16.18 -27.78
N ILE A 239 -10.74 -15.21 -28.55
CA ILE A 239 -11.88 -15.35 -29.46
C ILE A 239 -11.34 -15.17 -30.87
N GLY A 240 -11.32 -16.26 -31.64
CA GLY A 240 -10.65 -16.29 -32.93
C GLY A 240 -9.18 -15.89 -32.84
N GLY A 241 -8.65 -15.30 -33.91
CA GLY A 241 -7.27 -14.80 -33.95
C GLY A 241 -7.12 -13.30 -33.63
N ALA A 242 -8.21 -12.61 -33.39
CA ALA A 242 -8.25 -11.16 -33.27
C ALA A 242 -8.36 -10.66 -31.82
N VAL A 243 -8.98 -11.40 -30.92
CA VAL A 243 -9.23 -10.96 -29.54
C VAL A 243 -8.46 -11.81 -28.55
N SER A 244 -7.65 -11.18 -27.73
CA SER A 244 -6.98 -11.78 -26.56
C SER A 244 -7.51 -11.11 -25.30
N SER A 245 -8.09 -11.89 -24.40
CA SER A 245 -8.73 -11.39 -23.19
C SER A 245 -8.20 -12.07 -21.94
N ARG A 246 -8.24 -11.36 -20.83
CA ARG A 246 -7.95 -11.88 -19.49
C ARG A 246 -9.01 -11.36 -18.52
N PHE A 247 -9.80 -12.28 -18.01
CA PHE A 247 -10.77 -12.03 -16.96
C PHE A 247 -10.12 -12.34 -15.60
N VAL A 248 -10.30 -11.44 -14.65
CA VAL A 248 -9.88 -11.60 -13.26
C VAL A 248 -11.07 -11.34 -12.36
N ALA A 249 -11.40 -12.30 -11.52
CA ALA A 249 -12.42 -12.15 -10.50
C ALA A 249 -11.83 -12.45 -9.13
N SER A 250 -12.19 -11.67 -8.14
CA SER A 250 -11.88 -11.94 -6.73
C SER A 250 -13.07 -11.61 -5.85
N GLY A 251 -13.28 -12.44 -4.83
CA GLY A 251 -14.24 -12.23 -3.77
C GLY A 251 -13.56 -12.45 -2.43
N LEU A 252 -13.79 -11.57 -1.47
CA LEU A 252 -13.18 -11.66 -0.16
C LEU A 252 -14.08 -11.08 0.94
N LEU A 253 -13.94 -11.64 2.12
CA LEU A 253 -14.48 -11.06 3.34
C LEU A 253 -13.44 -10.12 3.93
N ILE A 254 -13.85 -8.88 4.23
CA ILE A 254 -13.08 -7.88 4.96
C ILE A 254 -13.62 -7.83 6.38
N GLN A 255 -12.73 -7.79 7.38
CA GLN A 255 -13.06 -7.51 8.76
C GLN A 255 -12.11 -6.45 9.31
N ASP A 256 -12.67 -5.37 9.85
CA ASP A 256 -11.99 -4.30 10.55
C ASP A 256 -12.47 -4.24 11.99
N GLU A 257 -11.55 -4.25 12.97
CA GLU A 257 -11.84 -4.17 14.41
C GLU A 257 -10.92 -3.14 15.05
N GLY A 258 -11.48 -2.25 15.88
CA GLY A 258 -10.70 -1.24 16.58
C GLY A 258 -11.57 -0.18 17.24
N ILE A 259 -10.91 0.87 17.72
CA ILE A 259 -11.55 2.05 18.30
C ILE A 259 -10.96 3.29 17.62
N PHE A 260 -11.82 4.21 17.20
CA PHE A 260 -11.39 5.52 16.74
C PHE A 260 -12.01 6.59 17.63
N ILE A 261 -11.17 7.21 18.47
CA ILE A 261 -11.57 8.18 19.51
C ILE A 261 -12.55 7.55 20.49
N ASP A 262 -13.85 7.70 20.25
CA ASP A 262 -14.96 7.16 21.07
C ASP A 262 -15.87 6.20 20.28
N ILE A 263 -15.48 5.86 19.06
CA ILE A 263 -16.26 5.02 18.15
C ILE A 263 -15.62 3.63 18.08
N PRO A 264 -16.12 2.61 18.81
CA PRO A 264 -15.72 1.24 18.62
C PRO A 264 -16.35 0.69 17.34
N PHE A 265 -15.61 -0.15 16.62
CA PHE A 265 -16.10 -0.84 15.44
C PHE A 265 -15.56 -2.28 15.37
N ASP A 266 -16.43 -3.23 15.05
CA ASP A 266 -16.15 -4.58 14.57
C ASP A 266 -17.06 -4.81 13.37
N ARG A 267 -16.51 -4.64 12.17
CA ARG A 267 -17.28 -4.62 10.94
C ARG A 267 -16.77 -5.67 9.97
N LYS A 268 -17.72 -6.33 9.32
CA LYS A 268 -17.45 -7.35 8.30
C LYS A 268 -18.25 -7.03 7.05
N LYS A 269 -17.59 -7.16 5.88
CA LYS A 269 -18.26 -6.95 4.60
C LYS A 269 -17.68 -7.87 3.53
N LEU A 270 -18.55 -8.46 2.74
CA LEU A 270 -18.16 -9.17 1.53
C LEU A 270 -17.84 -8.14 0.43
N PHE A 271 -16.66 -8.27 -0.15
CA PHE A 271 -16.17 -7.42 -1.23
C PHE A 271 -15.89 -8.26 -2.47
N GLY A 272 -16.19 -7.70 -3.63
CA GLY A 272 -15.89 -8.32 -4.91
C GLY A 272 -15.21 -7.38 -5.87
N GLN A 273 -14.31 -7.92 -6.70
CA GLN A 273 -13.67 -7.16 -7.76
C GLN A 273 -13.65 -7.97 -9.04
N LEU A 274 -14.02 -7.33 -10.15
CA LEU A 274 -13.99 -7.89 -11.50
C LEU A 274 -13.11 -7.02 -12.37
N MET A 275 -12.25 -7.64 -13.18
CA MET A 275 -11.42 -6.93 -14.16
C MET A 275 -11.47 -7.71 -15.49
N LEU A 276 -11.61 -6.99 -16.57
CA LEU A 276 -11.57 -7.52 -17.91
C LEU A 276 -10.57 -6.71 -18.74
N PHE A 277 -9.53 -7.38 -19.20
CA PHE A 277 -8.50 -6.79 -20.07
C PHE A 277 -8.66 -7.40 -21.45
N ASN A 278 -8.87 -6.57 -22.46
CA ASN A 278 -9.04 -7.03 -23.84
C ASN A 278 -8.03 -6.35 -24.76
N THR A 279 -7.46 -7.12 -25.64
CA THR A 279 -6.63 -6.63 -26.74
C THR A 279 -7.22 -7.12 -28.07
N PHE A 280 -7.68 -6.19 -28.87
CA PHE A 280 -8.21 -6.43 -30.21
C PHE A 280 -7.11 -6.16 -31.24
N THR A 281 -6.69 -7.16 -31.97
CA THR A 281 -5.72 -6.99 -33.06
C THR A 281 -6.42 -6.40 -34.28
N LEU A 282 -6.25 -5.10 -34.51
CA LEU A 282 -6.87 -4.38 -35.63
C LEU A 282 -6.13 -4.68 -36.94
N SER A 283 -4.82 -4.77 -36.90
CA SER A 283 -4.00 -5.13 -38.04
C SER A 283 -2.70 -5.80 -37.62
N LYS A 284 -2.54 -7.07 -37.96
CA LYS A 284 -1.28 -7.80 -37.75
C LYS A 284 -0.15 -7.22 -38.61
N LYS A 285 -0.44 -6.85 -39.87
CA LYS A 285 0.54 -6.30 -40.81
C LYS A 285 1.10 -4.96 -40.35
N LYS A 286 0.26 -4.12 -39.75
CA LYS A 286 0.65 -2.79 -39.26
C LYS A 286 1.03 -2.79 -37.77
N ASN A 287 0.97 -3.93 -37.09
CA ASN A 287 1.18 -4.05 -35.64
C ASN A 287 0.31 -3.05 -34.84
N LEU A 288 -0.97 -2.98 -35.20
CA LEU A 288 -1.96 -2.08 -34.62
C LEU A 288 -2.97 -2.88 -33.78
N SER A 289 -3.17 -2.48 -32.55
CA SER A 289 -4.15 -3.06 -31.64
C SER A 289 -4.93 -2.02 -30.85
N LEU A 290 -6.16 -2.37 -30.46
CA LEU A 290 -6.97 -1.61 -29.52
C LEU A 290 -7.01 -2.38 -28.20
N GLU A 291 -6.69 -1.72 -27.12
CA GLU A 291 -6.87 -2.23 -25.76
C GLU A 291 -8.12 -1.59 -25.15
N VAL A 292 -8.99 -2.43 -24.54
CA VAL A 292 -10.16 -1.96 -23.78
C VAL A 292 -10.16 -2.70 -22.46
N ASN A 293 -10.05 -1.95 -21.38
CA ASN A 293 -9.99 -2.51 -20.04
C ASN A 293 -11.16 -1.99 -19.21
N ALA A 294 -11.79 -2.89 -18.47
CA ALA A 294 -12.85 -2.56 -17.54
C ALA A 294 -12.53 -3.14 -16.15
N ARG A 295 -12.81 -2.37 -15.11
CA ARG A 295 -12.71 -2.80 -13.72
C ARG A 295 -13.95 -2.36 -12.97
N TYR A 296 -14.45 -3.24 -12.12
CA TYR A 296 -15.48 -2.96 -11.13
C TYR A 296 -14.99 -3.41 -9.76
N SER A 297 -15.20 -2.59 -8.75
CA SER A 297 -14.99 -2.90 -7.34
C SER A 297 -16.30 -2.67 -6.60
N ALA A 298 -16.81 -3.70 -5.95
CA ALA A 298 -18.04 -3.64 -5.17
C ALA A 298 -17.89 -2.67 -3.96
N PRO A 299 -18.97 -2.28 -3.31
CA PRO A 299 -18.90 -1.55 -2.05
C PRO A 299 -18.07 -2.29 -0.99
N SER A 300 -17.31 -1.54 -0.19
CA SER A 300 -16.41 -2.07 0.83
C SER A 300 -16.56 -1.32 2.16
N ILE A 301 -15.74 -1.69 3.15
CA ILE A 301 -15.58 -0.96 4.41
C ILE A 301 -14.11 -0.60 4.60
N GLN A 302 -13.88 0.45 5.37
CA GLN A 302 -12.56 0.81 5.90
C GLN A 302 -12.75 1.45 7.28
N GLY A 303 -12.58 0.64 8.34
CA GLY A 303 -12.88 1.08 9.70
C GLY A 303 -14.33 1.57 9.83
N ILE A 304 -14.49 2.84 10.16
CA ILE A 304 -15.82 3.49 10.31
C ILE A 304 -16.49 3.87 8.98
N TYR A 305 -15.75 3.78 7.84
CA TYR A 305 -16.31 4.15 6.54
C TYR A 305 -17.07 3.00 5.89
N ASP A 306 -18.21 3.34 5.29
CA ASP A 306 -18.79 2.62 4.16
C ASP A 306 -18.32 3.27 2.87
N VAL A 307 -17.75 2.48 1.98
CA VAL A 307 -17.18 2.95 0.71
C VAL A 307 -18.02 2.39 -0.43
N ASP A 308 -18.53 3.27 -1.28
CA ASP A 308 -19.32 2.89 -2.45
C ASP A 308 -18.49 2.12 -3.48
N GLY A 309 -19.20 1.37 -4.31
CA GLY A 309 -18.59 0.70 -5.45
C GLY A 309 -18.09 1.69 -6.49
N ILE A 310 -16.98 1.35 -7.12
CA ILE A 310 -16.37 2.14 -8.19
C ILE A 310 -16.11 1.28 -9.42
N TYR A 311 -16.12 1.92 -10.58
CA TYR A 311 -15.73 1.27 -11.82
C TYR A 311 -14.81 2.16 -12.66
N ASN A 312 -14.04 1.54 -13.53
CA ASN A 312 -13.18 2.23 -14.48
C ASN A 312 -13.25 1.53 -15.83
N VAL A 313 -13.36 2.31 -16.89
CA VAL A 313 -13.21 1.86 -18.27
C VAL A 313 -12.15 2.71 -18.92
N SER A 314 -11.13 2.05 -19.49
CA SER A 314 -10.07 2.70 -20.26
C SER A 314 -9.95 2.07 -21.65
N ALA A 315 -9.55 2.84 -22.63
CA ALA A 315 -9.25 2.36 -23.97
C ALA A 315 -7.96 2.97 -24.50
N GLY A 316 -7.18 2.20 -25.25
CA GLY A 316 -5.91 2.63 -25.80
C GLY A 316 -5.66 2.05 -27.19
N LEU A 317 -5.22 2.88 -28.12
CA LEU A 317 -4.72 2.46 -29.42
C LEU A 317 -3.21 2.30 -29.35
N VAL A 318 -2.73 1.09 -29.60
CA VAL A 318 -1.30 0.75 -29.56
C VAL A 318 -0.82 0.44 -30.97
N TRP A 319 0.14 1.21 -31.43
CA TRP A 319 0.77 1.04 -32.72
C TRP A 319 2.28 0.83 -32.56
N ASN A 320 2.81 -0.27 -33.13
CA ASN A 320 4.22 -0.59 -33.10
C ASN A 320 4.80 -0.55 -34.53
N PRO A 321 5.03 0.67 -35.09
CA PRO A 321 5.51 0.81 -36.48
C PRO A 321 6.86 0.12 -36.70
N ILE A 322 7.71 0.11 -35.70
CA ILE A 322 8.99 -0.61 -35.74
C ILE A 322 8.99 -1.59 -34.56
N PRO A 323 8.70 -2.89 -34.79
CA PRO A 323 8.63 -3.88 -33.73
C PRO A 323 9.88 -3.88 -32.86
N LYS A 324 9.69 -3.93 -31.52
CA LYS A 324 10.74 -3.88 -30.49
C LYS A 324 11.54 -2.58 -30.40
N LYS A 325 11.36 -1.62 -31.32
CA LYS A 325 12.09 -0.35 -31.31
C LYS A 325 11.17 0.85 -31.03
N LEU A 326 10.05 0.95 -31.73
CA LEU A 326 9.14 2.10 -31.61
C LEU A 326 7.73 1.65 -31.31
N SER A 327 7.18 2.18 -30.23
CA SER A 327 5.77 2.01 -29.82
C SER A 327 5.14 3.37 -29.60
N VAL A 328 3.94 3.55 -30.16
CA VAL A 328 3.09 4.72 -29.99
C VAL A 328 1.81 4.26 -29.34
N MET A 329 1.40 4.88 -28.21
CA MET A 329 0.17 4.56 -27.52
C MET A 329 -0.61 5.84 -27.26
N LEU A 330 -1.84 5.88 -27.75
CA LEU A 330 -2.84 6.87 -27.37
C LEU A 330 -3.83 6.21 -26.41
N ARG A 331 -3.98 6.73 -25.20
CA ARG A 331 -4.80 6.12 -24.15
C ARG A 331 -5.72 7.12 -23.48
N GLY A 332 -6.99 6.74 -23.28
CA GLY A 332 -7.96 7.44 -22.47
C GLY A 332 -8.26 6.65 -21.22
N GLU A 333 -8.23 7.31 -20.07
CA GLU A 333 -8.56 6.76 -18.76
C GLU A 333 -9.90 7.28 -18.26
N ASP A 334 -10.56 6.49 -17.43
CA ASP A 334 -11.85 6.77 -16.78
C ASP A 334 -12.89 7.37 -17.72
N LEU A 335 -13.08 6.72 -18.88
CA LEU A 335 -13.95 7.19 -19.95
C LEU A 335 -15.41 7.42 -19.51
N LEU A 336 -15.84 6.69 -18.48
CA LEU A 336 -17.22 6.73 -17.97
C LEU A 336 -17.38 7.51 -16.65
N LYS A 337 -16.32 8.19 -16.16
CA LYS A 337 -16.31 8.92 -14.88
C LYS A 337 -16.70 8.06 -13.65
N GLY A 338 -16.29 6.81 -13.63
CA GLY A 338 -16.67 5.85 -12.58
C GLY A 338 -15.73 5.79 -11.38
N LEU A 339 -14.57 6.46 -11.42
CA LEU A 339 -13.60 6.50 -10.32
C LEU A 339 -13.93 7.61 -9.31
N ARG A 340 -15.19 7.72 -8.90
CA ARG A 340 -15.62 8.66 -7.88
C ARG A 340 -15.82 7.94 -6.57
N ALA A 341 -14.86 8.05 -5.68
CA ALA A 341 -14.97 7.45 -4.37
C ALA A 341 -15.98 8.26 -3.51
N LYS A 342 -17.06 7.60 -3.11
CA LYS A 342 -17.98 8.12 -2.09
C LYS A 342 -17.81 7.29 -0.84
N THR A 343 -17.79 7.97 0.29
CA THR A 343 -17.66 7.34 1.60
C THR A 343 -18.71 7.91 2.53
N HIS A 344 -19.28 7.05 3.35
CA HIS A 344 -20.31 7.38 4.32
C HIS A 344 -19.84 6.99 5.72
N ILE A 345 -20.10 7.84 6.69
CA ILE A 345 -19.93 7.57 8.11
C ILE A 345 -21.33 7.72 8.73
N ASP A 346 -21.83 6.68 9.39
CA ASP A 346 -23.12 6.69 10.09
C ASP A 346 -22.98 6.05 11.47
N TYR A 347 -22.58 6.87 12.43
CA TYR A 347 -22.47 6.53 13.85
C TYR A 347 -23.25 7.57 14.69
N PRO A 348 -23.68 7.22 15.91
CA PRO A 348 -24.42 8.17 16.77
C PRO A 348 -23.67 9.48 17.02
N SER A 349 -22.35 9.43 17.15
CA SER A 349 -21.49 10.60 17.40
C SER A 349 -21.07 11.33 16.13
N GLN A 350 -21.26 10.73 14.94
CA GLN A 350 -20.80 11.32 13.68
C GLN A 350 -21.55 10.78 12.48
N LYS A 351 -22.12 11.71 11.68
CA LYS A 351 -22.70 11.42 10.36
C LYS A 351 -22.06 12.31 9.32
N SER A 352 -21.53 11.71 8.25
CA SER A 352 -20.85 12.47 7.21
C SER A 352 -20.85 11.71 5.88
N ASP A 353 -21.14 12.44 4.81
CA ASP A 353 -21.00 11.98 3.44
C ASP A 353 -19.86 12.73 2.78
N MET A 354 -18.90 11.97 2.23
CA MET A 354 -17.75 12.53 1.53
C MET A 354 -17.71 12.03 0.11
N THR A 355 -17.47 12.92 -0.83
CA THR A 355 -17.20 12.56 -2.22
C THR A 355 -15.85 13.14 -2.61
N ILE A 356 -14.92 12.27 -2.99
CA ILE A 356 -13.61 12.69 -3.46
C ILE A 356 -13.68 12.87 -4.97
N TYR A 357 -13.54 14.12 -5.41
CA TYR A 357 -13.44 14.47 -6.81
C TYR A 357 -11.97 14.56 -7.19
N SER A 358 -11.43 13.48 -7.75
CA SER A 358 -10.11 13.49 -8.38
C SER A 358 -10.28 13.67 -9.88
N ASP A 359 -9.36 14.37 -10.52
CA ASP A 359 -9.30 14.43 -11.98
C ASP A 359 -8.70 13.13 -12.51
N THR A 360 -9.55 12.12 -12.66
CA THR A 360 -9.18 10.76 -13.08
C THR A 360 -9.26 10.58 -14.60
N ARG A 361 -9.95 11.50 -15.29
CA ARG A 361 -10.07 11.47 -16.76
C ARG A 361 -8.84 12.09 -17.39
N SER A 362 -8.18 11.29 -18.19
CA SER A 362 -7.00 11.78 -18.92
C SER A 362 -6.92 11.15 -20.30
N VAL A 363 -6.28 11.88 -21.21
CA VAL A 363 -5.83 11.37 -22.49
C VAL A 363 -4.33 11.53 -22.53
N SER A 364 -3.62 10.44 -22.79
CA SER A 364 -2.15 10.43 -22.85
C SER A 364 -1.67 9.89 -24.19
N LEU A 365 -0.64 10.53 -24.74
CA LEU A 365 0.13 10.03 -25.87
C LEU A 365 1.51 9.64 -25.37
N THR A 366 1.86 8.36 -25.52
CA THR A 366 3.14 7.83 -25.13
C THR A 366 3.92 7.40 -26.37
N LEU A 367 5.11 7.94 -26.54
CA LEU A 367 6.08 7.54 -27.55
C LEU A 367 7.26 6.86 -26.87
N LYS A 368 7.48 5.58 -27.15
CA LYS A 368 8.58 4.79 -26.59
C LYS A 368 9.52 4.35 -27.69
N TYR A 369 10.75 4.84 -27.66
CA TYR A 369 11.82 4.39 -28.54
C TYR A 369 12.91 3.68 -27.75
N THR A 370 13.28 2.48 -28.18
CA THR A 370 14.28 1.63 -27.50
C THR A 370 15.62 1.73 -28.25
N LEU A 371 16.58 2.40 -27.60
CA LEU A 371 17.97 2.53 -28.07
C LEU A 371 18.81 1.42 -27.44
N GLY A 372 19.22 0.44 -28.23
CA GLY A 372 20.17 -0.60 -27.82
C GLY A 372 19.67 -1.57 -26.74
N LYS A 373 20.57 -2.44 -26.28
CA LYS A 373 20.38 -3.32 -25.12
C LYS A 373 21.12 -2.73 -23.93
N MET A 374 20.39 -2.20 -22.96
CA MET A 374 20.99 -1.74 -21.70
C MET A 374 20.85 -2.83 -20.65
N ASN A 375 21.95 -3.40 -20.18
CA ASN A 375 21.95 -4.24 -18.98
C ASN A 375 21.86 -3.33 -17.75
N ARG A 376 20.68 -3.21 -17.18
CA ARG A 376 20.52 -2.54 -15.89
C ARG A 376 21.17 -3.39 -14.80
N LYS A 377 22.18 -2.85 -14.12
CA LYS A 377 22.60 -3.37 -12.82
C LYS A 377 21.52 -3.00 -11.80
N ASN A 378 20.97 -4.01 -11.11
CA ASN A 378 20.05 -3.75 -9.99
C ASN A 378 20.83 -3.00 -8.90
N LYS A 379 20.50 -1.73 -8.68
CA LYS A 379 20.91 -1.02 -7.48
C LYS A 379 19.88 -1.31 -6.38
N LYS A 380 20.34 -1.68 -5.20
CA LYS A 380 19.49 -1.71 -4.00
C LYS A 380 19.15 -0.26 -3.66
N GLU A 381 17.88 0.07 -3.66
CA GLU A 381 17.38 1.38 -3.26
C GLU A 381 17.16 1.37 -1.74
N ILE A 382 17.39 2.52 -1.11
CA ILE A 382 17.04 2.75 0.30
C ILE A 382 15.53 2.90 0.34
N ASP A 383 14.87 2.20 1.27
CA ASP A 383 13.44 2.37 1.50
C ASP A 383 13.15 3.76 2.08
N SER A 384 12.59 4.63 1.25
CA SER A 384 12.18 5.98 1.60
C SER A 384 10.67 6.12 1.82
N SER A 385 9.92 5.03 1.83
CA SER A 385 8.44 5.04 1.91
C SER A 385 7.87 5.74 3.15
N ARG A 386 8.68 5.87 4.21
CA ARG A 386 8.32 6.52 5.47
C ARG A 386 8.59 8.02 5.51
N PHE A 387 9.30 8.56 4.53
CA PHE A 387 9.78 9.95 4.58
C PHE A 387 8.73 10.98 4.16
N GLY A 388 7.59 10.52 3.63
CA GLY A 388 6.52 11.36 3.13
C GLY A 388 6.89 12.00 1.78
N GLN A 389 6.16 11.64 0.75
CA GLN A 389 6.11 12.37 -0.52
C GLN A 389 4.72 12.97 -0.68
#